data_8c380b2df297e1ec1ec1356620f8ae2f
#
_entry.id   8c380b2df297e1ec1ec1356620f8ae2f
#
_cell.length_a   1.000
_cell.length_b   1.000
_cell.length_c   1.000
_cell.angle_alpha   90.00
_cell.angle_beta   90.00
_cell.angle_gamma   90.00
#
_symmetry.space_group_name_H-M   'P 1'
#
loop_
_entity.id
_entity.type
_entity.pdbx_description
1 polymer ?
#
loop_
_entity_poly.entity_id
_entity_poly.type
_entity_poly.pdbx_seq_one_letter_code
_entity_poly.pdbx_strand_id
1 'polypeptide(L)'
;MDVTGDRSKVRCCKEQYCIGTWNIRSMNQANLEVVKQEMARVNIDILGISKLKWTGMCEFNSDDCYIYYYGQESFRRNGLAIIVNKRVQNAVLGCNLKKDRMISVHFQGKPFNIMVIQVYALTSHAEEAEVEWFYEDLQDLLELTPKNDVLFIIGDWDAKVGSQETPGVTGKLGLGVQNEARQRLIEFCQEDTLVIVNIHGQFQNQIDFIL
;
A
#
# COMPACT_ATOMS: atom_id res chain seq x y z
N MET A 1 -17.16 56.66 -6.43
CA MET A 1 -17.22 55.64 -5.35
C MET A 1 -16.94 54.31 -6.01
N ASP A 2 -15.66 53.94 -6.06
CA ASP A 2 -15.22 52.65 -6.58
C ASP A 2 -15.27 51.61 -5.46
N VAL A 3 -16.08 50.58 -5.64
CA VAL A 3 -16.11 49.41 -4.76
C VAL A 3 -15.19 48.36 -5.38
N THR A 4 -13.92 48.38 -4.99
CA THR A 4 -12.97 47.29 -5.30
C THR A 4 -13.31 46.12 -4.42
N GLY A 5 -14.03 45.14 -4.98
CA GLY A 5 -14.26 43.84 -4.34
C GLY A 5 -12.96 43.05 -4.19
N ASP A 6 -12.54 42.88 -2.96
CA ASP A 6 -11.45 41.99 -2.57
C ASP A 6 -11.82 40.53 -2.92
N ARG A 7 -11.27 40.01 -4.03
CA ARG A 7 -11.33 38.58 -4.35
C ARG A 7 -10.33 37.87 -3.48
N SER A 8 -10.76 37.46 -2.29
CA SER A 8 -10.02 36.51 -1.49
C SER A 8 -9.77 35.20 -2.31
N LYS A 9 -8.56 35.06 -2.81
CA LYS A 9 -8.10 33.83 -3.44
C LYS A 9 -8.07 32.74 -2.36
N VAL A 10 -9.11 31.92 -2.30
CA VAL A 10 -9.06 30.67 -1.55
C VAL A 10 -7.98 29.81 -2.20
N ARG A 11 -6.80 29.78 -1.59
CA ARG A 11 -5.76 28.80 -1.92
C ARG A 11 -6.24 27.45 -1.39
N CYS A 12 -6.85 26.67 -2.26
CA CYS A 12 -7.06 25.26 -2.02
C CYS A 12 -5.67 24.60 -2.06
N CYS A 13 -5.04 24.44 -0.91
CA CYS A 13 -3.85 23.59 -0.77
C CYS A 13 -4.34 22.14 -0.95
N LYS A 14 -4.27 21.61 -2.16
CA LYS A 14 -4.40 20.18 -2.41
C LYS A 14 -3.11 19.55 -1.92
N GLU A 15 -3.13 19.03 -0.71
CA GLU A 15 -2.09 18.08 -0.27
C GLU A 15 -2.26 16.84 -1.15
N GLN A 16 -1.30 16.59 -2.02
CA GLN A 16 -1.32 15.46 -2.92
C GLN A 16 -0.26 14.47 -2.44
N TYR A 17 -0.70 13.28 -2.02
CA TYR A 17 0.19 12.18 -1.70
C TYR A 17 0.41 11.31 -2.93
N CYS A 18 1.64 10.92 -3.18
CA CYS A 18 2.00 9.94 -4.19
C CYS A 18 2.32 8.62 -3.48
N ILE A 19 1.46 7.62 -3.67
CA ILE A 19 1.56 6.31 -3.04
C ILE A 19 2.00 5.30 -4.09
N GLY A 20 2.93 4.41 -3.74
CA GLY A 20 3.39 3.34 -4.62
C GLY A 20 3.65 2.05 -3.86
N THR A 21 3.79 0.95 -4.57
CA THR A 21 4.24 -0.33 -4.03
C THR A 21 5.33 -0.92 -4.91
N TRP A 22 6.27 -1.64 -4.29
CA TRP A 22 7.39 -2.26 -4.99
C TRP A 22 7.72 -3.63 -4.39
N ASN A 23 7.62 -4.66 -5.23
CA ASN A 23 8.04 -6.00 -4.87
C ASN A 23 9.54 -6.17 -5.13
N ILE A 24 10.34 -6.12 -4.08
CA ILE A 24 11.80 -6.25 -4.15
C ILE A 24 12.18 -7.67 -3.77
N ARG A 25 12.81 -8.44 -4.67
CA ARG A 25 13.20 -9.84 -4.44
C ARG A 25 14.16 -10.03 -3.26
N SER A 26 14.86 -9.01 -2.83
CA SER A 26 15.57 -8.91 -1.54
C SER A 26 16.12 -7.51 -1.36
N MET A 27 15.92 -6.89 -0.22
CA MET A 27 16.54 -5.63 0.16
C MET A 27 17.54 -5.86 1.27
N ASN A 28 18.81 -5.56 1.02
CA ASN A 28 19.81 -5.35 2.07
C ASN A 28 19.98 -3.84 2.33
N GLN A 29 20.79 -3.46 3.31
CA GLN A 29 20.98 -2.05 3.63
C GLN A 29 21.53 -1.23 2.45
N ALA A 30 22.38 -1.82 1.62
CA ALA A 30 22.93 -1.15 0.43
C ALA A 30 21.84 -0.80 -0.60
N ASN A 31 20.81 -1.64 -0.69
CA ASN A 31 19.70 -1.42 -1.62
C ASN A 31 18.70 -0.36 -1.11
N LEU A 32 18.68 -0.04 0.18
CA LEU A 32 17.81 0.99 0.73
C LEU A 32 18.10 2.37 0.09
N GLU A 33 19.37 2.70 -0.09
CA GLU A 33 19.74 3.96 -0.73
C GLU A 33 19.27 4.05 -2.18
N VAL A 34 19.30 2.93 -2.92
CA VAL A 34 18.77 2.87 -4.29
C VAL A 34 17.26 3.10 -4.27
N VAL A 35 16.54 2.50 -3.31
CA VAL A 35 15.09 2.69 -3.16
C VAL A 35 14.76 4.15 -2.86
N LYS A 36 15.49 4.79 -1.95
CA LYS A 36 15.32 6.22 -1.61
C LYS A 36 15.55 7.13 -2.81
N GLN A 37 16.62 6.84 -3.59
CA GLN A 37 16.91 7.59 -4.83
C GLN A 37 15.78 7.44 -5.86
N GLU A 38 15.25 6.24 -6.03
CA GLU A 38 14.12 6.01 -6.95
C GLU A 38 12.84 6.69 -6.46
N MET A 39 12.52 6.63 -5.15
CA MET A 39 11.40 7.39 -4.58
C MET A 39 11.52 8.88 -4.87
N ALA A 40 12.72 9.46 -4.69
CA ALA A 40 12.97 10.87 -4.99
C ALA A 40 12.83 11.16 -6.49
N ARG A 41 13.38 10.29 -7.36
CA ARG A 41 13.32 10.44 -8.82
C ARG A 41 11.89 10.47 -9.36
N VAL A 42 11.01 9.61 -8.83
CA VAL A 42 9.61 9.51 -9.26
C VAL A 42 8.64 10.26 -8.35
N ASN A 43 9.17 10.98 -7.36
CA ASN A 43 8.41 11.82 -6.42
C ASN A 43 7.34 11.05 -5.63
N ILE A 44 7.70 9.85 -5.14
CA ILE A 44 6.83 9.06 -4.26
C ILE A 44 6.99 9.51 -2.80
N ASP A 45 5.87 9.65 -2.10
CA ASP A 45 5.80 10.01 -0.69
C ASP A 45 5.72 8.82 0.24
N ILE A 46 4.95 7.83 -0.16
CA ILE A 46 4.64 6.63 0.62
C ILE A 46 4.89 5.44 -0.28
N LEU A 47 5.87 4.60 0.06
CA LEU A 47 6.23 3.42 -0.70
C LEU A 47 6.08 2.17 0.15
N GLY A 48 5.19 1.27 -0.26
CA GLY A 48 5.10 -0.07 0.27
C GLY A 48 6.16 -0.99 -0.35
N ILE A 49 6.77 -1.83 0.46
CA ILE A 49 7.79 -2.81 0.04
C ILE A 49 7.35 -4.21 0.43
N SER A 50 7.40 -5.14 -0.52
CA SER A 50 7.19 -6.57 -0.30
C SER A 50 8.48 -7.36 -0.52
N LYS A 51 8.58 -8.54 0.12
CA LYS A 51 9.73 -9.46 0.06
C LYS A 51 11.02 -8.88 0.66
N LEU A 52 10.86 -8.05 1.68
CA LEU A 52 11.96 -7.58 2.51
C LEU A 52 12.58 -8.77 3.27
N LYS A 53 13.91 -8.86 3.29
CA LYS A 53 14.63 -9.94 4.01
C LYS A 53 15.20 -9.48 5.36
N TRP A 54 14.62 -8.46 5.95
CA TRP A 54 14.99 -8.02 7.29
C TRP A 54 14.28 -8.86 8.34
N THR A 55 14.85 -8.94 9.53
CA THR A 55 14.30 -9.68 10.67
C THR A 55 13.84 -8.71 11.76
N GLY A 56 12.85 -9.14 12.52
CA GLY A 56 12.27 -8.34 13.59
C GLY A 56 11.33 -7.25 13.09
N MET A 57 10.82 -6.45 14.01
CA MET A 57 9.99 -5.29 13.71
C MET A 57 10.61 -4.05 14.31
N CYS A 58 10.62 -2.97 13.56
CA CYS A 58 11.14 -1.70 14.03
C CYS A 58 10.64 -0.53 13.17
N GLU A 59 10.82 0.65 13.71
CA GLU A 59 10.73 1.90 12.98
C GLU A 59 12.03 2.69 13.18
N PHE A 60 12.51 3.34 12.15
CA PHE A 60 13.71 4.16 12.25
C PHE A 60 13.73 5.27 11.19
N ASN A 61 14.49 6.32 11.50
CA ASN A 61 14.75 7.42 10.60
C ASN A 61 16.01 7.14 9.77
N SER A 62 15.93 7.34 8.46
CA SER A 62 17.04 7.23 7.53
C SER A 62 17.08 8.47 6.64
N ASP A 63 17.82 9.49 7.08
CA ASP A 63 18.00 10.77 6.40
C ASP A 63 16.69 11.43 5.92
N ASP A 64 16.29 11.18 4.66
CA ASP A 64 15.13 11.79 4.03
C ASP A 64 13.85 10.97 4.13
N CYS A 65 13.90 9.80 4.79
CA CYS A 65 12.77 8.88 4.92
C CYS A 65 12.64 8.33 6.31
N TYR A 66 11.40 7.96 6.68
CA TYR A 66 11.08 7.20 7.86
C TYR A 66 10.58 5.82 7.45
N ILE A 67 11.05 4.77 8.10
CA ILE A 67 10.83 3.38 7.68
C ILE A 67 10.14 2.62 8.79
N TYR A 68 8.98 2.04 8.46
CA TYR A 68 8.25 1.09 9.29
C TYR A 68 8.42 -0.28 8.65
N TYR A 69 8.90 -1.28 9.38
CA TYR A 69 9.08 -2.61 8.82
C TYR A 69 8.73 -3.74 9.79
N TYR A 70 8.32 -4.83 9.20
CA TYR A 70 8.08 -6.11 9.85
C TYR A 70 8.74 -7.24 9.06
N GLY A 71 9.53 -8.08 9.70
CA GLY A 71 10.17 -9.25 9.13
C GLY A 71 10.15 -10.42 10.11
N GLN A 72 10.07 -11.63 9.61
CA GLN A 72 10.05 -12.84 10.43
C GLN A 72 11.39 -13.06 11.13
N GLU A 73 11.36 -13.44 12.41
CA GLU A 73 12.57 -13.65 13.22
C GLU A 73 13.42 -14.84 12.75
N SER A 74 12.78 -15.94 12.35
CA SER A 74 13.49 -17.21 12.06
C SER A 74 13.76 -17.48 10.57
N PHE A 75 12.92 -16.95 9.70
CA PHE A 75 13.05 -17.12 8.26
C PHE A 75 13.09 -15.76 7.61
N ARG A 76 14.20 -15.35 7.02
CA ARG A 76 14.32 -14.09 6.25
C ARG A 76 13.42 -14.13 4.99
N ARG A 77 12.13 -14.37 5.20
CA ARG A 77 11.08 -14.47 4.18
C ARG A 77 9.92 -13.56 4.57
N ASN A 78 9.20 -13.08 3.60
CA ASN A 78 7.92 -12.37 3.76
C ASN A 78 7.95 -11.04 4.53
N GLY A 79 9.09 -10.39 4.67
CA GLY A 79 9.14 -9.08 5.30
C GLY A 79 8.49 -7.99 4.45
N LEU A 80 7.91 -7.01 5.14
CA LEU A 80 7.24 -5.84 4.59
C LEU A 80 7.87 -4.56 5.14
N ALA A 81 7.77 -3.49 4.37
CA ALA A 81 8.04 -2.15 4.88
C ALA A 81 7.09 -1.13 4.27
N ILE A 82 6.86 -0.03 5.00
CA ILE A 82 6.36 1.22 4.44
C ILE A 82 7.44 2.27 4.67
N ILE A 83 7.90 2.85 3.58
CA ILE A 83 8.88 3.95 3.58
C ILE A 83 8.12 5.24 3.35
N VAL A 84 8.25 6.17 4.27
CA VAL A 84 7.56 7.46 4.28
C VAL A 84 8.57 8.57 4.05
N ASN A 85 8.39 9.37 3.01
CA ASN A 85 9.22 10.54 2.76
C ASN A 85 9.09 11.54 3.91
N LYS A 86 10.19 12.17 4.31
CA LYS A 86 10.26 13.14 5.40
C LYS A 86 9.28 14.30 5.26
N ARG A 87 8.95 14.70 4.02
CA ARG A 87 8.00 15.79 3.76
C ARG A 87 6.59 15.49 4.28
N VAL A 88 6.20 14.22 4.37
CA VAL A 88 4.87 13.76 4.82
C VAL A 88 4.91 13.03 6.16
N GLN A 89 6.09 12.84 6.76
CA GLN A 89 6.26 12.15 8.03
C GLN A 89 5.44 12.77 9.16
N ASN A 90 5.36 14.10 9.21
CA ASN A 90 4.60 14.81 10.25
C ASN A 90 3.08 14.56 10.15
N ALA A 91 2.59 14.00 9.05
CA ALA A 91 1.21 13.60 8.89
C ALA A 91 0.92 12.21 9.45
N VAL A 92 1.93 11.43 9.85
CA VAL A 92 1.73 10.10 10.42
C VAL A 92 1.06 10.22 11.78
N LEU A 93 -0.11 9.60 11.93
CA LEU A 93 -0.89 9.52 13.16
C LEU A 93 -0.57 8.26 13.96
N GLY A 94 -0.18 7.18 13.29
CA GLY A 94 0.17 5.91 13.91
C GLY A 94 0.50 4.83 12.91
N CYS A 95 1.02 3.71 13.41
CA CYS A 95 1.32 2.52 12.61
C CYS A 95 0.89 1.24 13.36
N ASN A 96 0.63 0.17 12.62
CA ASN A 96 0.36 -1.16 13.14
C ASN A 96 1.27 -2.17 12.44
N LEU A 97 2.17 -2.78 13.21
CA LEU A 97 3.21 -3.71 12.76
C LEU A 97 2.97 -5.14 13.28
N LYS A 98 1.75 -5.49 13.69
CA LYS A 98 1.46 -6.72 14.44
C LYS A 98 1.21 -7.97 13.60
N LYS A 99 1.10 -7.86 12.29
CA LYS A 99 0.77 -8.99 11.41
C LYS A 99 1.94 -9.33 10.49
N ASP A 100 2.19 -10.61 10.28
CA ASP A 100 3.34 -11.12 9.50
C ASP A 100 3.37 -10.69 8.03
N ARG A 101 2.18 -10.46 7.46
CA ARG A 101 2.01 -10.19 6.04
C ARG A 101 1.34 -8.85 5.75
N MET A 102 1.18 -8.03 6.80
CA MET A 102 0.48 -6.76 6.71
C MET A 102 1.06 -5.74 7.66
N ILE A 103 1.25 -4.55 7.18
CA ILE A 103 1.54 -3.38 8.01
C ILE A 103 0.65 -2.23 7.57
N SER A 104 0.20 -1.42 8.51
CA SER A 104 -0.58 -0.24 8.18
C SER A 104 0.00 1.01 8.79
N VAL A 105 -0.13 2.12 8.07
CA VAL A 105 0.24 3.46 8.54
C VAL A 105 -0.94 4.40 8.28
N HIS A 106 -1.31 5.15 9.31
CA HIS A 106 -2.40 6.10 9.28
C HIS A 106 -1.85 7.51 9.16
N PHE A 107 -2.36 8.28 8.22
CA PHE A 107 -1.92 9.63 7.90
C PHE A 107 -3.04 10.63 8.11
N GLN A 108 -2.70 11.77 8.66
CA GLN A 108 -3.57 12.94 8.68
C GLN A 108 -3.70 13.50 7.26
N GLY A 109 -4.93 13.71 6.82
CA GLY A 109 -5.24 14.31 5.52
C GLY A 109 -6.36 15.34 5.62
N LYS A 110 -6.64 16.04 4.53
CA LYS A 110 -7.76 16.99 4.40
C LYS A 110 -8.43 16.79 3.06
N PRO A 111 -9.76 16.60 3.00
CA PRO A 111 -10.71 16.65 4.13
C PRO A 111 -10.77 15.34 4.95
N PHE A 112 -10.16 14.24 4.49
CA PHE A 112 -10.20 12.93 5.14
C PHE A 112 -8.78 12.47 5.45
N ASN A 113 -8.61 11.71 6.52
CA ASN A 113 -7.37 10.99 6.77
C ASN A 113 -7.19 9.84 5.79
N ILE A 114 -6.00 9.27 5.76
CA ILE A 114 -5.63 8.21 4.82
C ILE A 114 -5.06 7.06 5.61
N MET A 115 -5.64 5.87 5.43
CA MET A 115 -5.07 4.61 5.89
C MET A 115 -4.38 3.91 4.72
N VAL A 116 -3.11 3.58 4.86
CA VAL A 116 -2.35 2.79 3.90
C VAL A 116 -2.00 1.46 4.52
N ILE A 117 -2.48 0.37 3.93
CA ILE A 117 -2.17 -1.00 4.33
C ILE A 117 -1.29 -1.61 3.25
N GLN A 118 -0.07 -2.00 3.60
CA GLN A 118 0.82 -2.78 2.74
C GLN A 118 0.64 -4.25 3.05
N VAL A 119 0.35 -5.05 2.01
CA VAL A 119 0.15 -6.50 2.12
C VAL A 119 1.16 -7.28 1.29
N TYR A 120 1.41 -8.52 1.72
CA TYR A 120 2.07 -9.54 0.93
C TYR A 120 1.25 -10.82 1.00
N ALA A 121 0.39 -11.01 0.01
CA ALA A 121 -0.53 -12.12 -0.05
C ALA A 121 0.19 -13.47 -0.19
N LEU A 122 -0.53 -14.53 0.06
CA LEU A 122 -0.05 -15.90 -0.09
C LEU A 122 0.06 -16.27 -1.57
N THR A 123 1.01 -17.16 -1.87
CA THR A 123 1.14 -17.70 -3.23
C THR A 123 0.02 -18.69 -3.53
N SER A 124 -0.24 -18.97 -4.79
CA SER A 124 -1.25 -19.93 -5.27
C SER A 124 -1.06 -21.39 -4.76
N HIS A 125 0.01 -21.66 -4.02
CA HIS A 125 0.30 -22.98 -3.44
C HIS A 125 0.08 -23.01 -1.91
N ALA A 126 -0.45 -21.96 -1.32
CA ALA A 126 -0.76 -21.92 0.10
C ALA A 126 -1.96 -22.81 0.43
N GLU A 127 -1.99 -23.33 1.65
CA GLU A 127 -3.15 -24.07 2.13
C GLU A 127 -4.37 -23.15 2.29
N GLU A 128 -5.56 -23.67 2.03
CA GLU A 128 -6.81 -22.90 2.10
C GLU A 128 -7.00 -22.23 3.47
N ALA A 129 -6.66 -22.92 4.56
CA ALA A 129 -6.71 -22.37 5.90
C ALA A 129 -5.77 -21.15 6.09
N GLU A 130 -4.58 -21.15 5.47
CA GLU A 130 -3.66 -20.01 5.53
C GLU A 130 -4.23 -18.80 4.76
N VAL A 131 -4.91 -19.07 3.64
CA VAL A 131 -5.57 -18.03 2.84
C VAL A 131 -6.72 -17.40 3.63
N GLU A 132 -7.55 -18.21 4.29
CA GLU A 132 -8.64 -17.69 5.13
C GLU A 132 -8.09 -16.82 6.28
N TRP A 133 -7.09 -17.28 7.02
CA TRP A 133 -6.46 -16.48 8.08
C TRP A 133 -5.87 -15.17 7.57
N PHE A 134 -5.32 -15.15 6.35
CA PHE A 134 -4.83 -13.91 5.75
C PHE A 134 -5.96 -12.90 5.53
N TYR A 135 -7.11 -13.33 5.01
CA TYR A 135 -8.25 -12.44 4.79
C TYR A 135 -8.95 -12.04 6.10
N GLU A 136 -9.02 -12.93 7.09
CA GLU A 136 -9.47 -12.58 8.44
C GLU A 136 -8.58 -11.50 9.07
N ASP A 137 -7.26 -11.66 8.98
CA ASP A 137 -6.30 -10.67 9.45
C ASP A 137 -6.43 -9.32 8.74
N LEU A 138 -6.72 -9.34 7.45
CA LEU A 138 -6.98 -8.13 6.67
C LEU A 138 -8.29 -7.47 7.10
N GLN A 139 -9.35 -8.26 7.31
CA GLN A 139 -10.63 -7.79 7.82
C GLN A 139 -10.49 -7.09 9.18
N ASP A 140 -9.73 -7.69 10.11
CA ASP A 140 -9.41 -7.05 11.40
C ASP A 140 -8.78 -5.65 11.23
N LEU A 141 -7.88 -5.49 10.24
CA LEU A 141 -7.27 -4.18 9.96
C LEU A 141 -8.26 -3.19 9.35
N LEU A 142 -9.19 -3.67 8.51
CA LEU A 142 -10.27 -2.85 7.95
C LEU A 142 -11.20 -2.33 9.04
N GLU A 143 -11.57 -3.18 9.98
CA GLU A 143 -12.43 -2.80 11.11
C GLU A 143 -11.79 -1.75 12.02
N LEU A 144 -10.46 -1.73 12.11
CA LEU A 144 -9.70 -0.69 12.83
C LEU A 144 -9.63 0.63 12.07
N THR A 145 -9.95 0.64 10.78
CA THR A 145 -9.91 1.85 9.95
C THR A 145 -11.16 2.70 10.20
N PRO A 146 -11.02 3.98 10.57
CA PRO A 146 -12.17 4.87 10.75
C PRO A 146 -13.00 4.98 9.46
N LYS A 147 -14.33 4.91 9.58
CA LYS A 147 -15.27 4.88 8.43
C LYS A 147 -15.18 6.08 7.48
N ASN A 148 -14.65 7.20 7.96
CA ASN A 148 -14.53 8.43 7.16
C ASN A 148 -13.15 8.57 6.52
N ASP A 149 -12.24 7.63 6.75
CA ASP A 149 -10.90 7.70 6.20
C ASP A 149 -10.87 7.11 4.79
N VAL A 150 -9.95 7.60 3.97
CA VAL A 150 -9.67 7.01 2.66
C VAL A 150 -8.71 5.85 2.87
N LEU A 151 -9.09 4.68 2.39
CA LEU A 151 -8.31 3.46 2.52
C LEU A 151 -7.58 3.13 1.22
N PHE A 152 -6.29 2.84 1.32
CA PHE A 152 -5.50 2.23 0.26
C PHE A 152 -4.87 0.92 0.76
N ILE A 153 -5.18 -0.18 0.08
CA ILE A 153 -4.52 -1.45 0.30
C ILE A 153 -3.59 -1.70 -0.88
N ILE A 154 -2.30 -1.69 -0.62
CA ILE A 154 -1.25 -1.82 -1.64
C ILE A 154 -0.41 -3.06 -1.36
N GLY A 155 0.24 -3.62 -2.37
CA GLY A 155 1.16 -4.75 -2.15
C GLY A 155 1.21 -5.80 -3.24
N ASP A 156 1.84 -6.92 -2.91
CA ASP A 156 2.01 -8.08 -3.79
C ASP A 156 0.87 -9.09 -3.51
N TRP A 157 -0.14 -9.11 -4.37
CA TRP A 157 -1.33 -9.92 -4.18
C TRP A 157 -1.23 -11.35 -4.75
N ASP A 158 -0.24 -11.62 -5.56
CA ASP A 158 -0.07 -12.87 -6.34
C ASP A 158 -1.34 -13.29 -7.12
N ALA A 159 -2.29 -12.36 -7.26
CA ALA A 159 -3.57 -12.52 -7.92
C ALA A 159 -3.53 -11.92 -9.33
N LYS A 160 -3.72 -12.77 -10.35
CA LYS A 160 -3.82 -12.33 -11.74
C LYS A 160 -5.26 -12.01 -12.07
N VAL A 161 -5.64 -10.74 -12.01
CA VAL A 161 -7.02 -10.28 -12.17
C VAL A 161 -7.57 -10.53 -13.58
N GLY A 162 -6.70 -10.63 -14.59
CA GLY A 162 -7.11 -10.87 -15.98
C GLY A 162 -7.82 -9.67 -16.63
N SER A 163 -8.27 -9.83 -17.85
CA SER A 163 -8.94 -8.76 -18.62
C SER A 163 -10.46 -8.72 -18.44
N GLN A 164 -11.04 -9.67 -17.69
CA GLN A 164 -12.47 -9.73 -17.46
C GLN A 164 -12.88 -8.70 -16.41
N GLU A 165 -13.76 -7.79 -16.81
CA GLU A 165 -14.37 -6.81 -15.93
C GLU A 165 -15.29 -7.48 -14.90
N THR A 166 -15.16 -7.08 -13.63
CA THR A 166 -16.13 -7.43 -12.58
C THR A 166 -16.77 -6.12 -12.12
N PRO A 167 -18.08 -5.90 -12.43
CA PRO A 167 -18.74 -4.63 -12.11
C PRO A 167 -18.59 -4.25 -10.64
N GLY A 168 -18.20 -2.99 -10.41
CA GLY A 168 -18.00 -2.46 -9.05
C GLY A 168 -16.67 -2.84 -8.38
N VAL A 169 -15.90 -3.79 -8.94
CA VAL A 169 -14.62 -4.23 -8.37
C VAL A 169 -13.44 -3.98 -9.29
N THR A 170 -13.52 -4.41 -10.55
CA THR A 170 -12.43 -4.26 -11.52
C THR A 170 -12.88 -3.58 -12.80
N GLY A 171 -12.02 -2.72 -13.36
CA GLY A 171 -12.17 -2.21 -14.72
C GLY A 171 -11.62 -3.17 -15.78
N LYS A 172 -11.61 -2.72 -17.05
CA LYS A 172 -11.20 -3.51 -18.25
C LYS A 172 -9.69 -3.72 -18.40
N LEU A 173 -8.87 -3.29 -17.46
CA LEU A 173 -7.41 -3.16 -17.62
C LEU A 173 -6.58 -4.27 -16.97
N GLY A 174 -7.18 -5.41 -16.63
CA GLY A 174 -6.42 -6.55 -16.09
C GLY A 174 -5.60 -7.27 -17.17
N LEU A 175 -4.36 -7.66 -16.84
CA LEU A 175 -3.48 -8.40 -17.73
C LEU A 175 -3.36 -9.87 -17.33
N GLY A 176 -3.29 -10.78 -18.30
CA GLY A 176 -2.94 -12.19 -18.13
C GLY A 176 -4.13 -13.15 -17.94
N VAL A 177 -3.78 -14.42 -17.70
CA VAL A 177 -4.75 -15.49 -17.41
C VAL A 177 -5.09 -15.44 -15.93
N GLN A 178 -6.37 -15.56 -15.59
CA GLN A 178 -6.88 -15.58 -14.23
C GLN A 178 -6.31 -16.78 -13.44
N ASN A 179 -6.07 -16.58 -12.15
CA ASN A 179 -5.69 -17.64 -11.22
C ASN A 179 -6.70 -17.76 -10.06
N GLU A 180 -6.58 -18.80 -9.25
CA GLU A 180 -7.50 -19.08 -8.14
C GLU A 180 -7.49 -17.97 -7.09
N ALA A 181 -6.31 -17.39 -6.79
CA ALA A 181 -6.18 -16.26 -5.85
C ALA A 181 -7.02 -15.03 -6.27
N ARG A 182 -7.32 -14.87 -7.57
CA ARG A 182 -8.20 -13.83 -8.06
C ARG A 182 -9.62 -13.94 -7.52
N GLN A 183 -10.17 -15.14 -7.52
CA GLN A 183 -11.57 -15.33 -7.11
C GLN A 183 -11.77 -14.85 -5.67
N ARG A 184 -10.89 -15.28 -4.78
CA ARG A 184 -10.93 -14.90 -3.36
C ARG A 184 -10.74 -13.40 -3.14
N LEU A 185 -9.80 -12.78 -3.89
CA LEU A 185 -9.60 -11.33 -3.82
C LEU A 185 -10.85 -10.56 -4.28
N ILE A 186 -11.50 -10.99 -5.37
CA ILE A 186 -12.72 -10.35 -5.86
C ILE A 186 -13.87 -10.49 -4.88
N GLU A 187 -14.05 -11.67 -4.28
CA GLU A 187 -15.07 -11.91 -3.26
C GLU A 187 -14.85 -10.96 -2.07
N PHE A 188 -13.64 -10.89 -1.56
CA PHE A 188 -13.27 -9.96 -0.50
C PHE A 188 -13.58 -8.50 -0.87
N CYS A 189 -13.18 -8.08 -2.08
CA CYS A 189 -13.47 -6.72 -2.54
C CYS A 189 -14.96 -6.42 -2.69
N GLN A 190 -15.77 -7.42 -3.05
CA GLN A 190 -17.23 -7.28 -3.15
C GLN A 190 -17.87 -7.13 -1.77
N GLU A 191 -17.41 -7.92 -0.79
CA GLU A 191 -17.91 -7.89 0.59
C GLU A 191 -17.64 -6.53 1.26
N ASP A 192 -16.46 -5.96 1.04
CA ASP A 192 -16.01 -4.70 1.66
C ASP A 192 -16.19 -3.46 0.76
N THR A 193 -16.82 -3.60 -0.39
CA THR A 193 -17.07 -2.51 -1.33
C THR A 193 -15.78 -1.82 -1.80
N LEU A 194 -14.73 -2.62 -2.04
CA LEU A 194 -13.42 -2.16 -2.50
C LEU A 194 -13.31 -2.21 -4.03
N VAL A 195 -12.49 -1.33 -4.59
CA VAL A 195 -12.24 -1.25 -6.03
C VAL A 195 -10.78 -1.56 -6.33
N ILE A 196 -10.53 -2.53 -7.21
CA ILE A 196 -9.17 -2.85 -7.66
C ILE A 196 -8.75 -1.86 -8.75
N VAL A 197 -7.72 -1.08 -8.47
CA VAL A 197 -7.12 -0.15 -9.42
C VAL A 197 -5.79 -0.72 -9.90
N ASN A 198 -5.70 -1.04 -11.19
CA ASN A 198 -4.44 -1.47 -11.79
C ASN A 198 -3.66 -0.22 -12.24
N ILE A 199 -2.55 0.07 -11.58
CA ILE A 199 -1.69 1.19 -11.94
C ILE A 199 -0.62 0.68 -12.92
N HIS A 200 -0.79 0.98 -14.20
CA HIS A 200 0.26 0.80 -15.19
C HIS A 200 1.33 1.88 -15.01
N GLY A 201 2.38 1.58 -14.23
CA GLY A 201 3.59 2.38 -14.19
C GLY A 201 4.50 2.06 -15.39
N GLN A 202 5.35 3.01 -15.80
CA GLN A 202 6.36 2.82 -16.84
C GLN A 202 7.51 1.87 -16.45
N PHE A 203 7.38 1.13 -15.34
CA PHE A 203 8.39 0.23 -14.81
C PHE A 203 8.05 -1.21 -15.18
N GLN A 204 8.97 -1.89 -15.83
CA GLN A 204 8.81 -3.25 -16.39
C GLN A 204 8.75 -4.39 -15.35
N ASN A 205 8.60 -4.13 -14.07
CA ASN A 205 8.57 -5.16 -13.04
C ASN A 205 7.34 -5.03 -12.15
N GLN A 206 6.42 -5.97 -12.33
CA GLN A 206 5.30 -6.33 -11.47
C GLN A 206 4.68 -5.18 -10.66
N ILE A 207 3.61 -4.63 -11.22
CA ILE A 207 2.78 -3.65 -10.56
C ILE A 207 1.69 -4.41 -9.82
N ASP A 208 1.65 -4.16 -8.55
CA ASP A 208 0.65 -4.70 -7.67
C ASP A 208 -0.49 -3.69 -7.53
N PHE A 209 -1.67 -4.16 -7.22
CA PHE A 209 -2.90 -3.38 -7.23
C PHE A 209 -2.96 -2.42 -6.04
N ILE A 210 -3.66 -1.30 -6.22
CA ILE A 210 -4.17 -0.45 -5.14
C ILE A 210 -5.67 -0.75 -5.00
N LEU A 211 -6.09 -1.07 -3.82
CA LEU A 211 -7.49 -1.27 -3.45
C LEU A 211 -8.02 -0.06 -2.70
#